data_a800f3a8d6d410b896f9a546709d41c2
#
_entry.id   a800f3a8d6d410b896f9a546709d41c2
#
_cell.length_a   1.000
_cell.length_b   1.000
_cell.length_c   1.000
_cell.angle_alpha   90.00
_cell.angle_beta   90.00
_cell.angle_gamma   90.00
#
_symmetry.space_group_name_H-M   'P 1'
#
loop_
_entity.id
_entity.type
_entity.pdbx_description
1 polymer ?
#
loop_
_entity_poly.entity_id
_entity_poly.type
_entity_poly.pdbx_seq_one_letter_code
_entity_poly.pdbx_strand_id
1 'polypeptide(L)'
;MRKVALIVGLAAALGFNNAQAVDWNWKGDVRERWEDQRTLKNNADTFSTSRSRTRVRLGVYSWINEELSTGVQLATGNDAVNETVSRNQSAGALFQPKNIYLNEAFIDYHPTALDGQVNLILGKRDDTAAIIRVNNLVYDSDLTFEGATVQYGKDADGKEKSGPIAIAGYYLLDSFSDTVKSDPTLFIAQAAYKGDVNDIRYMLGAGYNLYSSVDNISLTYGADKSGYAPSTVAPASTYLTRKGYRIVELFGNIGGQITDTLPWTIYGQYAVNTAQSANYANINNNRRNAWLAGLTIGDAKQVGQWSLDAKYDRIESDSVFPYFTDSDRKVVGTSKSLSRPTEVVNVKGFEVALTYHLVQNMTLGARYFSYNEIDKLSTNPTLHQLQADVVVKF
;
A
#
# COMPACT_ATOMS: atom_id res chain seq x y z
N MET A 1 -16.06 -28.07 4.68
CA MET A 1 -17.36 -27.53 5.18
C MET A 1 -17.64 -27.76 6.68
N ARG A 2 -16.79 -28.43 7.46
CA ARG A 2 -17.02 -28.65 8.93
C ARG A 2 -16.25 -27.70 9.86
N LYS A 3 -15.36 -26.87 9.34
CA LYS A 3 -14.51 -25.95 10.16
C LYS A 3 -15.04 -24.50 10.23
N VAL A 4 -15.97 -24.11 9.38
CA VAL A 4 -16.59 -22.76 9.39
C VAL A 4 -17.78 -22.68 10.35
N ALA A 5 -18.40 -23.79 10.70
CA ALA A 5 -19.55 -23.83 11.61
C ALA A 5 -19.20 -23.53 13.08
N LEU A 6 -17.91 -23.56 13.48
CA LEU A 6 -17.54 -23.38 14.88
C LEU A 6 -17.39 -21.88 15.24
N ILE A 7 -17.10 -21.00 14.27
CA ILE A 7 -16.93 -19.56 14.51
C ILE A 7 -18.28 -18.85 14.58
N VAL A 8 -19.27 -19.31 13.81
CA VAL A 8 -20.63 -18.73 13.84
C VAL A 8 -21.38 -19.13 15.11
N GLY A 9 -21.04 -20.29 15.71
CA GLY A 9 -21.66 -20.75 16.96
C GLY A 9 -21.22 -19.98 18.21
N LEU A 10 -20.04 -19.37 18.21
CA LEU A 10 -19.54 -18.60 19.36
C LEU A 10 -20.16 -17.22 19.45
N ALA A 11 -20.54 -16.62 18.31
CA ALA A 11 -21.20 -15.30 18.27
C ALA A 11 -22.67 -15.35 18.78
N ALA A 12 -23.31 -16.52 18.74
CA ALA A 12 -24.70 -16.67 19.19
C ALA A 12 -24.84 -16.94 20.70
N ALA A 13 -23.74 -17.20 21.42
CA ALA A 13 -23.75 -17.51 22.85
C ALA A 13 -23.48 -16.28 23.76
N LEU A 14 -23.13 -15.16 23.19
CA LEU A 14 -23.01 -13.89 23.94
C LEU A 14 -24.39 -13.21 23.94
N GLY A 15 -25.14 -13.39 25.00
CA GLY A 15 -26.50 -12.88 25.15
C GLY A 15 -26.57 -11.37 24.87
N PHE A 16 -27.29 -11.01 23.83
CA PHE A 16 -27.68 -9.63 23.54
C PHE A 16 -28.73 -9.15 24.55
N ASN A 17 -28.27 -8.80 25.76
CA ASN A 17 -29.08 -8.04 26.69
C ASN A 17 -28.59 -6.59 26.65
N ASN A 18 -29.35 -5.73 26.03
CA ASN A 18 -29.26 -4.32 25.73
C ASN A 18 -28.77 -4.05 24.30
N ALA A 19 -29.72 -3.90 23.38
CA ALA A 19 -29.48 -3.19 22.15
C ALA A 19 -29.23 -1.71 22.46
N GLN A 20 -28.00 -1.34 22.79
CA GLN A 20 -27.59 0.05 22.70
C GLN A 20 -27.68 0.44 21.22
N ALA A 21 -28.21 1.63 20.96
CA ALA A 21 -28.23 2.16 19.62
C ALA A 21 -26.76 2.26 19.13
N VAL A 22 -26.39 1.48 18.14
CA VAL A 22 -25.05 1.47 17.58
C VAL A 22 -24.93 2.68 16.66
N ASP A 23 -24.03 3.60 16.97
CA ASP A 23 -23.76 4.76 16.12
C ASP A 23 -22.93 4.36 14.93
N TRP A 24 -23.51 4.48 13.75
CA TRP A 24 -22.86 4.21 12.48
C TRP A 24 -22.27 5.49 11.88
N ASN A 25 -20.95 5.52 11.74
CA ASN A 25 -20.21 6.64 11.16
C ASN A 25 -19.91 6.38 9.69
N TRP A 26 -20.41 7.23 8.83
CA TRP A 26 -20.10 7.22 7.41
C TRP A 26 -18.83 8.01 7.15
N LYS A 27 -17.89 7.41 6.44
CA LYS A 27 -16.64 8.05 6.03
C LYS A 27 -16.35 7.67 4.58
N GLY A 28 -15.79 8.61 3.84
CA GLY A 28 -15.40 8.30 2.47
C GLY A 28 -14.68 9.43 1.76
N ASP A 29 -14.40 9.21 0.50
CA ASP A 29 -13.88 10.23 -0.41
C ASP A 29 -14.33 10.00 -1.84
N VAL A 30 -14.40 11.11 -2.57
CA VAL A 30 -14.48 11.15 -4.02
C VAL A 30 -13.27 11.91 -4.52
N ARG A 31 -12.52 11.32 -5.44
CA ARG A 31 -11.39 11.94 -6.11
C ARG A 31 -11.58 11.90 -7.63
N GLU A 32 -11.47 13.05 -8.24
CA GLU A 32 -11.25 13.16 -9.67
C GLU A 32 -9.79 13.51 -9.93
N ARG A 33 -9.16 12.75 -10.82
CA ARG A 33 -7.76 12.89 -11.20
C ARG A 33 -7.62 13.03 -12.69
N TRP A 34 -6.91 14.05 -13.13
CA TRP A 34 -6.33 14.07 -14.46
C TRP A 34 -4.88 13.59 -14.37
N GLU A 35 -4.47 12.74 -15.31
CA GLU A 35 -3.15 12.13 -15.34
C GLU A 35 -2.60 12.19 -16.76
N ASP A 36 -1.39 12.76 -16.91
CA ASP A 36 -0.62 12.73 -18.15
C ASP A 36 0.68 11.94 -17.87
N GLN A 37 0.86 10.84 -18.58
CA GLN A 37 2.00 9.97 -18.44
C GLN A 37 2.74 9.84 -19.75
N ARG A 38 4.05 10.05 -19.74
CA ARG A 38 4.92 9.92 -20.89
C ARG A 38 6.12 9.09 -20.55
N THR A 39 6.49 8.16 -21.42
CA THR A 39 7.76 7.46 -21.35
C THR A 39 8.61 7.89 -22.55
N LEU A 40 9.74 8.49 -22.26
CA LEU A 40 10.70 8.96 -23.24
C LEU A 40 11.81 7.92 -23.43
N LYS A 41 12.17 7.67 -24.67
CA LYS A 41 13.34 6.88 -25.07
C LYS A 41 14.17 7.70 -26.03
N ASN A 42 15.43 7.95 -25.72
CA ASN A 42 16.29 8.80 -26.55
C ASN A 42 15.64 10.15 -26.91
N ASN A 43 14.91 10.76 -25.96
CA ASN A 43 14.14 11.99 -26.12
C ASN A 43 12.96 11.92 -27.10
N ALA A 44 12.55 10.73 -27.52
CA ALA A 44 11.33 10.51 -28.29
C ALA A 44 10.25 9.81 -27.44
N ASP A 45 8.99 10.24 -27.57
CA ASP A 45 7.86 9.61 -26.90
C ASP A 45 7.71 8.17 -27.42
N THR A 46 7.81 7.20 -26.54
CA THR A 46 7.55 5.79 -26.83
C THR A 46 6.20 5.32 -26.31
N PHE A 47 5.70 5.99 -25.29
CA PHE A 47 4.39 5.79 -24.72
C PHE A 47 3.90 7.14 -24.20
N SER A 48 2.67 7.49 -24.53
CA SER A 48 1.99 8.67 -24.00
C SER A 48 0.54 8.33 -23.72
N THR A 49 0.02 8.70 -22.58
CA THR A 49 -1.40 8.60 -22.24
C THR A 49 -1.81 9.78 -21.39
N SER A 50 -2.95 10.36 -21.76
CA SER A 50 -3.63 11.37 -20.94
C SER A 50 -5.02 10.84 -20.63
N ARG A 51 -5.39 10.82 -19.35
CA ARG A 51 -6.67 10.23 -18.91
C ARG A 51 -7.20 10.89 -17.67
N SER A 52 -8.54 10.90 -17.56
CA SER A 52 -9.22 11.21 -16.31
C SER A 52 -9.53 9.92 -15.56
N ARG A 53 -9.41 9.97 -14.24
CA ARG A 53 -9.64 8.82 -13.35
C ARG A 53 -10.46 9.25 -12.15
N THR A 54 -11.45 8.44 -11.81
CA THR A 54 -12.32 8.63 -10.66
C THR A 54 -11.99 7.60 -9.59
N ARG A 55 -11.98 8.01 -8.33
CA ARG A 55 -12.00 7.12 -7.16
C ARG A 55 -13.16 7.50 -6.26
N VAL A 56 -13.93 6.51 -5.85
CA VAL A 56 -14.95 6.62 -4.81
C VAL A 56 -14.67 5.59 -3.74
N ARG A 57 -14.64 6.01 -2.48
CA ARG A 57 -14.62 5.13 -1.32
C ARG A 57 -15.77 5.53 -0.40
N LEU A 58 -16.55 4.56 0.03
CA LEU A 58 -17.68 4.75 0.95
C LEU A 58 -17.64 3.65 2.00
N GLY A 59 -17.41 4.01 3.23
CA GLY A 59 -17.35 3.10 4.36
C GLY A 59 -18.36 3.45 5.45
N VAL A 60 -18.75 2.45 6.19
CA VAL A 60 -19.54 2.56 7.41
C VAL A 60 -18.80 1.85 8.52
N TYR A 61 -18.60 2.55 9.64
CA TYR A 61 -17.81 2.11 10.77
C TYR A 61 -18.59 2.31 12.06
N SER A 62 -18.43 1.40 13.01
CA SER A 62 -19.14 1.50 14.27
C SER A 62 -18.37 0.87 15.43
N TRP A 63 -18.53 1.46 16.59
CA TRP A 63 -18.29 0.82 17.87
C TRP A 63 -19.54 0.06 18.31
N ILE A 64 -19.41 -1.26 18.43
CA ILE A 64 -20.47 -2.14 18.91
C ILE A 64 -20.57 -2.02 20.44
N ASN A 65 -19.43 -1.90 21.09
CA ASN A 65 -19.27 -1.61 22.51
C ASN A 65 -17.88 -1.01 22.75
N GLU A 66 -17.48 -0.80 24.02
CA GLU A 66 -16.20 -0.18 24.41
C GLU A 66 -14.96 -0.96 23.95
N GLU A 67 -15.09 -2.26 23.66
CA GLU A 67 -13.98 -3.14 23.26
C GLU A 67 -14.06 -3.62 21.82
N LEU A 68 -15.16 -3.38 21.11
CA LEU A 68 -15.40 -3.99 19.80
C LEU A 68 -15.83 -2.96 18.78
N SER A 69 -15.05 -2.82 17.73
CA SER A 69 -15.41 -2.04 16.56
C SER A 69 -15.43 -2.89 15.28
N THR A 70 -16.11 -2.40 14.26
CA THR A 70 -16.21 -3.04 12.96
C THR A 70 -16.37 -1.99 11.87
N GLY A 71 -16.06 -2.36 10.65
CA GLY A 71 -16.27 -1.50 9.49
C GLY A 71 -16.34 -2.28 8.20
N VAL A 72 -17.06 -1.70 7.26
CA VAL A 72 -17.15 -2.17 5.88
C VAL A 72 -16.95 -0.97 4.97
N GLN A 73 -16.08 -1.08 3.98
CA GLN A 73 -15.86 -0.05 2.97
C GLN A 73 -15.96 -0.65 1.57
N LEU A 74 -16.71 0.03 0.72
CA LEU A 74 -16.73 -0.19 -0.72
C LEU A 74 -15.83 0.84 -1.40
N ALA A 75 -15.14 0.42 -2.45
CA ALA A 75 -14.32 1.31 -3.27
C ALA A 75 -14.46 0.99 -4.76
N THR A 76 -14.30 1.99 -5.59
CA THR A 76 -14.01 1.74 -7.02
C THR A 76 -12.71 0.97 -7.15
N GLY A 77 -12.53 0.24 -8.21
CA GLY A 77 -11.32 -0.56 -8.45
C GLY A 77 -11.42 -1.37 -9.73
N ASN A 78 -10.44 -2.21 -9.94
CA ASN A 78 -10.41 -3.15 -11.05
C ASN A 78 -10.08 -4.54 -10.50
N ASP A 79 -10.61 -5.58 -11.11
CA ASP A 79 -10.38 -6.99 -10.74
C ASP A 79 -9.04 -7.55 -11.27
N ALA A 80 -8.29 -6.75 -12.01
CA ALA A 80 -6.97 -7.16 -12.47
C ALA A 80 -5.98 -7.23 -11.29
N VAL A 81 -5.19 -8.31 -11.21
CA VAL A 81 -4.22 -8.55 -10.14
C VAL A 81 -3.19 -7.42 -9.98
N ASN A 82 -2.85 -6.75 -11.08
CA ASN A 82 -1.95 -5.60 -11.08
C ASN A 82 -2.59 -4.29 -10.60
N GLU A 83 -3.87 -4.31 -10.25
CA GLU A 83 -4.62 -3.18 -9.69
C GLU A 83 -4.85 -3.31 -8.17
N THR A 84 -4.16 -4.23 -7.51
CA THR A 84 -4.23 -4.46 -6.06
C THR A 84 -3.96 -3.18 -5.27
N VAL A 85 -3.08 -2.35 -5.77
CA VAL A 85 -2.65 -1.07 -5.18
C VAL A 85 -3.26 0.16 -5.86
N SER A 86 -4.42 0.01 -6.50
CA SER A 86 -5.13 1.12 -7.12
C SER A 86 -6.64 1.01 -6.94
N ARG A 87 -7.27 2.11 -6.57
CA ARG A 87 -8.73 2.24 -6.45
C ARG A 87 -9.31 3.15 -7.54
N ASN A 88 -8.50 3.45 -8.56
CA ASN A 88 -8.89 4.35 -9.63
C ASN A 88 -9.61 3.62 -10.76
N GLN A 89 -10.64 4.23 -11.31
CA GLN A 89 -11.31 3.84 -12.54
C GLN A 89 -11.06 4.90 -13.62
N SER A 90 -10.56 4.49 -14.79
CA SER A 90 -10.37 5.43 -15.90
C SER A 90 -11.70 5.81 -16.53
N ALA A 91 -11.84 7.08 -16.90
CA ALA A 91 -12.95 7.56 -17.72
C ALA A 91 -12.90 6.96 -19.12
N GLY A 92 -13.99 7.04 -19.87
CA GLY A 92 -14.11 6.49 -21.22
C GLY A 92 -15.03 5.26 -21.27
N ALA A 93 -14.78 4.35 -22.22
CA ALA A 93 -15.63 3.17 -22.46
C ALA A 93 -17.11 3.50 -22.68
N LEU A 94 -17.40 4.58 -23.43
CA LEU A 94 -18.76 5.00 -23.80
C LEU A 94 -19.69 5.17 -22.58
N PHE A 95 -19.19 5.75 -21.48
CA PHE A 95 -19.93 5.99 -20.24
C PHE A 95 -20.40 4.72 -19.52
N GLN A 96 -19.75 3.58 -19.71
CA GLN A 96 -20.06 2.36 -18.96
C GLN A 96 -19.98 2.58 -17.46
N PRO A 97 -20.87 1.94 -16.67
CA PRO A 97 -20.79 1.92 -15.21
C PRO A 97 -19.42 1.43 -14.74
N LYS A 98 -18.95 1.95 -13.59
CA LYS A 98 -17.69 1.57 -13.00
C LYS A 98 -17.88 0.50 -11.92
N ASN A 99 -16.92 -0.40 -11.82
CA ASN A 99 -16.95 -1.48 -10.82
C ASN A 99 -16.69 -0.94 -9.41
N ILE A 100 -17.39 -1.54 -8.46
CA ILE A 100 -17.24 -1.29 -7.02
C ILE A 100 -16.95 -2.61 -6.34
N TYR A 101 -15.98 -2.62 -5.43
CA TYR A 101 -15.50 -3.80 -4.73
C TYR A 101 -15.50 -3.62 -3.22
N LEU A 102 -15.50 -4.73 -2.49
CA LEU A 102 -15.27 -4.74 -1.05
C LEU A 102 -13.81 -4.38 -0.79
N ASN A 103 -13.58 -3.20 -0.23
CA ASN A 103 -12.25 -2.69 0.08
C ASN A 103 -11.82 -3.02 1.50
N GLU A 104 -12.72 -2.87 2.47
CA GLU A 104 -12.50 -3.26 3.86
C GLU A 104 -13.71 -4.04 4.40
N ALA A 105 -13.43 -5.02 5.24
CA ALA A 105 -14.42 -5.71 6.07
C ALA A 105 -13.67 -6.35 7.24
N PHE A 106 -13.86 -5.82 8.44
CA PHE A 106 -13.06 -6.21 9.59
C PHE A 106 -13.85 -6.20 10.90
N ILE A 107 -13.30 -6.93 11.86
CA ILE A 107 -13.63 -6.88 13.29
C ILE A 107 -12.34 -6.45 13.98
N ASP A 108 -12.43 -5.47 14.89
CA ASP A 108 -11.30 -4.98 15.66
C ASP A 108 -11.65 -5.02 17.14
N TYR A 109 -10.93 -5.83 17.91
CA TYR A 109 -11.15 -6.03 19.34
C TYR A 109 -10.06 -5.30 20.14
N HIS A 110 -10.48 -4.42 21.03
CA HIS A 110 -9.68 -3.53 21.86
C HIS A 110 -9.87 -3.85 23.35
N PRO A 111 -9.22 -4.89 23.88
CA PRO A 111 -9.45 -5.30 25.28
C PRO A 111 -9.11 -4.21 26.28
N THR A 112 -10.06 -3.81 27.11
CA THR A 112 -9.87 -2.79 28.14
C THR A 112 -8.89 -3.24 29.22
N ALA A 113 -8.77 -4.55 29.46
CA ALA A 113 -7.82 -5.13 30.41
C ALA A 113 -6.34 -4.81 30.11
N LEU A 114 -6.02 -4.37 28.89
CA LEU A 114 -4.69 -3.99 28.47
C LEU A 114 -4.55 -2.46 28.23
N ASP A 115 -5.35 -1.68 28.95
CA ASP A 115 -5.37 -0.22 28.89
C ASP A 115 -5.57 0.35 27.45
N GLY A 116 -6.27 -0.41 26.60
CA GLY A 116 -6.47 -0.05 25.20
C GLY A 116 -5.16 0.06 24.39
N GLN A 117 -4.12 -0.64 24.83
CA GLN A 117 -2.82 -0.66 24.14
C GLN A 117 -2.75 -1.76 23.07
N VAL A 118 -3.66 -2.73 23.11
CA VAL A 118 -3.66 -3.87 22.22
C VAL A 118 -4.90 -3.85 21.34
N ASN A 119 -4.72 -4.09 20.04
CA ASN A 119 -5.79 -4.28 19.08
C ASN A 119 -5.62 -5.65 18.40
N LEU A 120 -6.72 -6.36 18.24
CA LEU A 120 -6.79 -7.63 17.53
C LEU A 120 -7.70 -7.47 16.32
N ILE A 121 -7.13 -7.33 15.13
CA ILE A 121 -7.87 -7.08 13.89
C ILE A 121 -8.01 -8.39 13.12
N LEU A 122 -9.23 -8.71 12.71
CA LEU A 122 -9.56 -9.85 11.87
C LEU A 122 -10.30 -9.36 10.62
N GLY A 123 -9.90 -9.84 9.45
CA GLY A 123 -10.55 -9.53 8.18
C GLY A 123 -9.66 -8.67 7.28
N LYS A 124 -10.28 -7.81 6.49
CA LYS A 124 -9.63 -6.97 5.48
C LYS A 124 -9.61 -5.52 5.95
N ARG A 125 -8.42 -4.98 6.16
CA ARG A 125 -8.22 -3.64 6.72
C ARG A 125 -7.18 -2.85 5.94
N ASP A 126 -7.28 -1.51 5.96
CA ASP A 126 -6.33 -0.61 5.34
C ASP A 126 -4.91 -0.71 5.96
N ASP A 127 -3.92 -0.23 5.23
CA ASP A 127 -2.52 -0.27 5.62
C ASP A 127 -2.22 0.53 6.89
N THR A 128 -2.86 1.69 7.08
CA THR A 128 -2.67 2.53 8.27
C THR A 128 -3.04 1.81 9.55
N ALA A 129 -4.12 1.03 9.53
CA ALA A 129 -4.53 0.23 10.66
C ALA A 129 -3.69 -1.06 10.78
N ALA A 130 -3.41 -1.73 9.67
CA ALA A 130 -2.79 -3.06 9.69
C ALA A 130 -1.29 -3.05 10.03
N ILE A 131 -0.53 -2.03 9.58
CA ILE A 131 0.94 -1.96 9.71
C ILE A 131 1.42 -0.59 10.20
N ILE A 132 2.73 -0.45 10.45
CA ILE A 132 3.41 0.84 10.58
C ILE A 132 3.93 1.22 9.20
N ARG A 133 3.38 2.27 8.59
CA ARG A 133 3.77 2.74 7.27
C ARG A 133 4.30 4.16 7.33
N VAL A 134 5.55 4.35 6.93
CA VAL A 134 6.16 5.69 6.81
C VAL A 134 5.92 6.27 5.42
N ASN A 135 6.08 5.45 4.39
CA ASN A 135 5.86 5.82 2.97
C ASN A 135 5.61 4.56 2.14
N ASN A 136 5.45 4.69 0.83
CA ASN A 136 5.07 3.59 -0.10
C ASN A 136 6.28 2.87 -0.72
N LEU A 137 7.37 2.67 0.02
CA LEU A 137 8.51 1.89 -0.49
C LEU A 137 8.18 0.40 -0.62
N VAL A 138 7.65 -0.20 0.44
CA VAL A 138 7.33 -1.63 0.53
C VAL A 138 5.86 -1.87 0.21
N TYR A 139 4.97 -1.03 0.75
CA TYR A 139 3.52 -1.13 0.61
C TYR A 139 2.91 0.17 0.13
N ASP A 140 2.02 0.08 -0.85
CA ASP A 140 1.21 1.19 -1.35
C ASP A 140 0.10 1.56 -0.36
N SER A 141 -0.29 2.83 -0.35
CA SER A 141 -1.35 3.37 0.52
C SER A 141 -2.77 2.91 0.16
N ASP A 142 -2.99 2.38 -1.01
CA ASP A 142 -4.28 1.81 -1.42
C ASP A 142 -4.38 0.29 -1.10
N LEU A 143 -3.30 -0.32 -0.56
CA LEU A 143 -3.30 -1.73 -0.19
C LEU A 143 -4.14 -1.98 1.07
N THR A 144 -4.96 -3.02 1.04
CA THR A 144 -5.71 -3.52 2.19
C THR A 144 -5.30 -4.95 2.52
N PHE A 145 -4.90 -5.17 3.76
CA PHE A 145 -4.39 -6.46 4.24
C PHE A 145 -5.54 -7.36 4.67
N GLU A 146 -5.52 -8.62 4.25
CA GLU A 146 -6.59 -9.59 4.53
C GLU A 146 -6.07 -10.75 5.36
N GLY A 147 -6.51 -10.81 6.64
CA GLY A 147 -6.03 -11.82 7.59
C GLY A 147 -6.23 -11.43 9.03
N ALA A 148 -5.21 -11.60 9.85
CA ALA A 148 -5.22 -11.31 11.27
C ALA A 148 -4.01 -10.46 11.66
N THR A 149 -4.24 -9.44 12.50
CA THR A 149 -3.19 -8.57 13.03
C THR A 149 -3.34 -8.42 14.53
N VAL A 150 -2.26 -8.52 15.27
CA VAL A 150 -2.15 -8.09 16.66
C VAL A 150 -1.25 -6.86 16.72
N GLN A 151 -1.67 -5.86 17.46
CA GLN A 151 -0.96 -4.59 17.59
C GLN A 151 -0.84 -4.19 19.06
N TYR A 152 0.26 -3.54 19.38
CA TYR A 152 0.50 -2.83 20.63
C TYR A 152 0.92 -1.39 20.32
N GLY A 153 0.41 -0.42 21.08
CA GLY A 153 0.81 0.98 20.95
C GLY A 153 0.16 1.75 19.78
N LYS A 154 -0.93 1.23 19.22
CA LYS A 154 -1.81 1.97 18.28
C LYS A 154 -3.17 2.22 18.94
N ASP A 155 -3.83 3.29 18.53
CA ASP A 155 -5.23 3.53 18.92
C ASP A 155 -6.19 2.72 18.02
N ALA A 156 -7.47 2.81 18.32
CA ALA A 156 -8.52 2.12 17.59
C ALA A 156 -8.69 2.60 16.13
N ASP A 157 -8.25 3.80 15.80
CA ASP A 157 -8.20 4.32 14.43
C ASP A 157 -6.92 3.88 13.70
N GLY A 158 -6.05 3.11 14.35
CA GLY A 158 -4.79 2.61 13.80
C GLY A 158 -3.65 3.62 13.82
N LYS A 159 -3.75 4.71 14.60
CA LYS A 159 -2.67 5.71 14.73
C LYS A 159 -1.68 5.30 15.83
N GLU A 160 -0.40 5.49 15.56
CA GLU A 160 0.66 5.23 16.52
C GLU A 160 0.57 6.17 17.72
N LYS A 161 0.48 5.59 18.93
CA LYS A 161 0.63 6.30 20.21
C LYS A 161 2.09 6.61 20.48
N SER A 162 2.39 7.54 21.40
CA SER A 162 3.75 7.75 21.91
C SER A 162 4.21 6.54 22.73
N GLY A 163 5.49 6.20 22.62
CA GLY A 163 6.08 5.04 23.26
C GLY A 163 6.40 3.90 22.30
N PRO A 164 6.52 2.67 22.83
CA PRO A 164 6.79 1.48 22.04
C PRO A 164 5.55 1.05 21.23
N ILE A 165 5.79 0.60 20.02
CA ILE A 165 4.79 0.10 19.08
C ILE A 165 5.27 -1.23 18.55
N ALA A 166 4.39 -2.23 18.50
CA ALA A 166 4.70 -3.53 17.93
C ALA A 166 3.51 -4.06 17.13
N ILE A 167 3.77 -4.73 16.03
CA ILE A 167 2.75 -5.33 15.16
C ILE A 167 3.22 -6.72 14.74
N ALA A 168 2.30 -7.67 14.76
CA ALA A 168 2.45 -8.95 14.09
C ALA A 168 1.18 -9.25 13.29
N GLY A 169 1.34 -9.50 11.98
CA GLY A 169 0.23 -9.78 11.08
C GLY A 169 0.48 -11.04 10.25
N TYR A 170 -0.59 -11.79 9.99
CA TYR A 170 -0.59 -12.95 9.11
C TYR A 170 -1.71 -12.81 8.10
N TYR A 171 -1.34 -12.75 6.83
CA TYR A 171 -2.24 -12.41 5.72
C TYR A 171 -2.24 -13.48 4.66
N LEU A 172 -3.42 -13.76 4.13
CA LEU A 172 -3.63 -14.68 3.02
C LEU A 172 -3.51 -13.90 1.71
N LEU A 173 -2.63 -14.32 0.82
CA LEU A 173 -2.44 -13.70 -0.48
C LEU A 173 -3.27 -14.37 -1.56
N ASP A 174 -3.52 -15.66 -1.41
CA ASP A 174 -4.40 -16.46 -2.28
C ASP A 174 -4.85 -17.71 -1.51
N SER A 175 -5.87 -18.40 -2.03
CA SER A 175 -6.37 -19.65 -1.45
C SER A 175 -6.62 -20.66 -2.55
N PHE A 176 -5.89 -21.77 -2.51
CA PHE A 176 -6.03 -22.85 -3.49
C PHE A 176 -6.98 -23.93 -2.98
N SER A 177 -7.85 -24.41 -3.87
CA SER A 177 -8.66 -25.61 -3.60
C SER A 177 -7.87 -26.91 -3.83
N ASP A 178 -6.63 -26.82 -4.32
CA ASP A 178 -5.77 -27.95 -4.61
C ASP A 178 -4.98 -28.37 -3.38
N THR A 179 -5.00 -29.66 -3.06
CA THR A 179 -4.26 -30.23 -1.92
C THR A 179 -2.75 -30.33 -2.15
N VAL A 180 -2.28 -30.06 -3.36
CA VAL A 180 -0.87 -30.20 -3.78
C VAL A 180 -0.07 -28.91 -3.57
N LYS A 181 -0.74 -27.76 -3.53
CA LYS A 181 -0.10 -26.46 -3.38
C LYS A 181 -0.38 -25.84 -2.01
N SER A 182 0.64 -25.26 -1.40
CA SER A 182 0.47 -24.46 -0.19
C SER A 182 -0.04 -23.07 -0.56
N ASP A 183 -0.99 -22.57 0.24
CA ASP A 183 -1.51 -21.21 0.08
C ASP A 183 -0.41 -20.18 0.26
N PRO A 184 -0.32 -19.17 -0.63
CA PRO A 184 0.60 -18.06 -0.46
C PRO A 184 0.20 -17.18 0.70
N THR A 185 1.17 -16.83 1.53
CA THR A 185 0.93 -16.03 2.72
C THR A 185 1.99 -14.96 2.90
N LEU A 186 1.64 -13.93 3.66
CA LEU A 186 2.54 -12.89 4.11
C LEU A 186 2.48 -12.79 5.63
N PHE A 187 3.62 -12.97 6.29
CA PHE A 187 3.78 -12.63 7.69
C PHE A 187 4.56 -11.32 7.81
N ILE A 188 4.06 -10.39 8.63
CA ILE A 188 4.69 -9.11 8.94
C ILE A 188 4.93 -9.05 10.45
N ALA A 189 6.14 -8.66 10.84
CA ALA A 189 6.46 -8.25 12.20
C ALA A 189 7.16 -6.89 12.15
N GLN A 190 6.64 -5.91 12.89
CA GLN A 190 7.24 -4.58 12.97
C GLN A 190 7.33 -4.14 14.43
N ALA A 191 8.38 -3.41 14.75
CA ALA A 191 8.53 -2.73 16.03
C ALA A 191 9.05 -1.31 15.80
N ALA A 192 8.52 -0.36 16.55
CA ALA A 192 8.93 1.04 16.48
C ALA A 192 8.87 1.70 17.85
N TYR A 193 9.49 2.84 17.95
CA TYR A 193 9.35 3.75 19.08
C TYR A 193 9.04 5.16 18.55
N LYS A 194 7.98 5.76 19.07
CA LYS A 194 7.54 7.13 18.77
C LYS A 194 7.69 7.99 20.01
N GLY A 195 8.33 9.13 19.86
CA GLY A 195 8.56 10.04 20.99
C GLY A 195 8.74 11.48 20.52
N ASP A 196 8.94 12.32 21.51
CA ASP A 196 9.27 13.73 21.35
C ASP A 196 10.40 14.11 22.29
N VAL A 197 11.25 15.00 21.82
CA VAL A 197 12.29 15.64 22.63
C VAL A 197 12.26 17.12 22.32
N ASN A 198 11.91 17.94 23.29
CA ASN A 198 11.57 19.36 23.09
C ASN A 198 10.45 19.45 22.03
N ASP A 199 10.67 20.23 20.97
CA ASP A 199 9.70 20.43 19.90
C ASP A 199 9.89 19.47 18.71
N ILE A 200 10.78 18.50 18.85
CA ILE A 200 11.10 17.52 17.80
C ILE A 200 10.39 16.21 18.10
N ARG A 201 9.51 15.81 17.19
CA ARG A 201 8.82 14.51 17.19
C ARG A 201 9.62 13.53 16.32
N TYR A 202 9.69 12.28 16.73
CA TYR A 202 10.36 11.25 15.95
C TYR A 202 9.66 9.90 16.06
N MET A 203 9.84 9.07 15.06
CA MET A 203 9.53 7.65 15.08
C MET A 203 10.64 6.90 14.36
N LEU A 204 11.13 5.82 15.00
CA LEU A 204 12.13 4.91 14.40
C LEU A 204 11.64 3.49 14.58
N GLY A 205 11.78 2.67 13.55
CA GLY A 205 11.32 1.29 13.59
C GLY A 205 12.03 0.39 12.60
N ALA A 206 11.77 -0.90 12.80
CA ALA A 206 12.25 -1.98 11.96
C ALA A 206 11.13 -2.98 11.70
N GLY A 207 11.22 -3.69 10.60
CA GLY A 207 10.23 -4.69 10.22
C GLY A 207 10.86 -5.89 9.52
N TYR A 208 10.11 -6.98 9.54
CA TYR A 208 10.40 -8.20 8.82
C TYR A 208 9.15 -8.70 8.10
N ASN A 209 9.25 -8.88 6.80
CA ASN A 209 8.15 -9.30 5.95
C ASN A 209 8.53 -10.62 5.27
N LEU A 210 7.84 -11.70 5.60
CA LEU A 210 8.08 -13.04 5.08
C LEU A 210 6.95 -13.44 4.14
N TYR A 211 7.28 -13.58 2.88
CA TYR A 211 6.39 -14.12 1.87
C TYR A 211 6.65 -15.61 1.72
N SER A 212 5.62 -16.42 1.87
CA SER A 212 5.67 -17.88 1.75
C SER A 212 4.85 -18.33 0.55
N SER A 213 5.36 -19.31 -0.19
CA SER A 213 4.68 -19.96 -1.33
C SER A 213 4.21 -19.02 -2.44
N VAL A 214 4.86 -17.85 -2.58
CA VAL A 214 4.47 -16.85 -3.60
C VAL A 214 4.77 -17.29 -5.04
N ASP A 215 5.61 -18.27 -5.24
CA ASP A 215 5.82 -18.97 -6.51
C ASP A 215 4.61 -19.81 -6.96
N ASN A 216 3.69 -20.10 -6.03
CA ASN A 216 2.42 -20.76 -6.32
C ASN A 216 1.31 -19.77 -6.76
N ILE A 217 1.50 -18.47 -6.59
CA ILE A 217 0.48 -17.48 -6.97
C ILE A 217 0.25 -17.57 -8.48
N SER A 218 -0.97 -17.98 -8.82
CA SER A 218 -1.46 -17.94 -10.19
C SER A 218 -1.91 -16.53 -10.50
N LEU A 219 -1.01 -15.68 -10.95
CA LEU A 219 -1.32 -14.33 -11.34
C LEU A 219 -2.08 -14.36 -12.65
N THR A 220 -3.39 -14.39 -12.56
CA THR A 220 -4.28 -14.43 -13.70
C THR A 220 -4.41 -13.04 -14.29
N TYR A 221 -3.84 -12.84 -15.45
CA TYR A 221 -4.04 -11.65 -16.26
C TYR A 221 -5.07 -11.93 -17.34
N GLY A 222 -6.19 -11.21 -17.31
CA GLY A 222 -7.22 -11.30 -18.33
C GLY A 222 -8.11 -12.53 -18.23
N ALA A 223 -8.95 -12.75 -19.25
CA ALA A 223 -9.95 -13.81 -19.32
C ALA A 223 -9.38 -15.24 -19.33
N ASP A 224 -8.11 -15.36 -19.52
CA ASP A 224 -7.43 -16.64 -19.61
C ASP A 224 -6.87 -17.07 -18.28
N LYS A 225 -7.47 -17.40 -17.31
CA LYS A 225 -6.96 -17.94 -16.03
C LYS A 225 -5.74 -18.88 -16.15
N SER A 226 -4.85 -18.60 -17.08
CA SER A 226 -3.59 -19.31 -17.26
C SER A 226 -2.61 -18.81 -16.20
N GLY A 227 -2.31 -19.63 -15.22
CA GLY A 227 -1.41 -19.33 -14.15
C GLY A 227 -0.06 -18.83 -14.65
N TYR A 228 0.38 -17.71 -14.13
CA TYR A 228 1.74 -17.23 -14.31
C TYR A 228 2.65 -18.05 -13.41
N ALA A 229 3.21 -19.12 -13.93
CA ALA A 229 4.36 -19.74 -13.30
C ALA A 229 5.57 -18.85 -13.59
N PRO A 230 6.31 -18.35 -12.59
CA PRO A 230 7.53 -17.57 -12.82
C PRO A 230 8.56 -18.30 -13.69
N SER A 231 8.43 -19.61 -13.80
CA SER A 231 9.32 -20.49 -14.55
C SER A 231 9.09 -20.52 -16.06
N THR A 232 7.98 -20.00 -16.57
CA THR A 232 7.63 -20.16 -18.00
C THR A 232 7.77 -18.89 -18.84
N VAL A 233 7.97 -17.73 -18.22
CA VAL A 233 8.23 -16.50 -18.95
C VAL A 233 9.71 -16.16 -18.89
N ALA A 234 10.44 -16.66 -19.85
CA ALA A 234 11.89 -16.56 -19.96
C ALA A 234 12.51 -15.17 -19.75
N PRO A 235 11.91 -14.01 -20.07
CA PRO A 235 12.56 -12.73 -19.80
C PRO A 235 12.40 -12.21 -18.39
N ALA A 236 11.34 -12.57 -17.64
CA ALA A 236 11.15 -12.11 -16.26
C ALA A 236 12.06 -12.88 -15.29
N SER A 237 12.31 -14.16 -15.55
CA SER A 237 13.24 -14.98 -14.76
C SER A 237 14.71 -14.55 -14.88
N THR A 238 15.05 -13.77 -15.91
CA THR A 238 16.43 -13.31 -16.13
C THR A 238 16.88 -12.27 -15.09
N TYR A 239 15.97 -11.67 -14.35
CA TYR A 239 16.26 -10.57 -13.42
C TYR A 239 15.98 -10.89 -11.96
N LEU A 240 15.23 -11.96 -11.66
CA LEU A 240 15.02 -12.40 -10.29
C LEU A 240 16.25 -13.16 -9.80
N THR A 241 17.05 -12.51 -8.99
CA THR A 241 18.26 -13.11 -8.39
C THR A 241 17.96 -13.84 -7.09
N ARG A 242 16.70 -13.84 -6.62
CA ARG A 242 16.28 -14.37 -5.32
C ARG A 242 15.12 -15.36 -5.45
N LYS A 243 15.10 -16.34 -4.55
CA LYS A 243 14.00 -17.29 -4.38
C LYS A 243 13.00 -16.73 -3.36
N GLY A 244 12.01 -15.97 -3.85
CA GLY A 244 10.98 -15.37 -3.02
C GLY A 244 11.42 -14.09 -2.31
N TYR A 245 10.67 -13.68 -1.28
CA TYR A 245 10.86 -12.43 -0.57
C TYR A 245 10.91 -12.64 0.94
N ARG A 246 12.02 -12.21 1.55
CA ARG A 246 12.24 -12.10 3.01
C ARG A 246 12.82 -10.72 3.25
N ILE A 247 11.96 -9.75 3.48
CA ILE A 247 12.34 -8.34 3.47
C ILE A 247 12.55 -7.89 4.91
N VAL A 248 13.76 -7.42 5.20
CA VAL A 248 14.06 -6.66 6.40
C VAL A 248 13.97 -5.19 6.03
N GLU A 249 13.27 -4.39 6.85
CA GLU A 249 13.13 -2.96 6.64
C GLU A 249 13.55 -2.17 7.89
N LEU A 250 14.07 -0.97 7.65
CA LEU A 250 14.30 0.08 8.64
C LEU A 250 13.54 1.32 8.16
N PHE A 251 12.83 1.97 9.06
CA PHE A 251 12.04 3.15 8.70
C PHE A 251 12.00 4.16 9.83
N GLY A 252 11.72 5.39 9.49
CA GLY A 252 11.53 6.42 10.49
C GLY A 252 11.25 7.80 9.90
N ASN A 253 10.87 8.67 10.81
CA ASN A 253 10.69 10.08 10.53
C ASN A 253 11.12 10.94 11.72
N ILE A 254 11.45 12.18 11.42
CA ILE A 254 11.71 13.24 12.39
C ILE A 254 11.04 14.51 11.90
N GLY A 255 10.41 15.27 12.79
CA GLY A 255 9.70 16.48 12.40
C GLY A 255 9.53 17.44 13.55
N GLY A 256 9.18 18.66 13.20
CA GLY A 256 8.98 19.77 14.14
C GLY A 256 8.11 20.85 13.53
N GLN A 257 8.24 22.06 14.06
CA GLN A 257 7.57 23.25 13.55
C GLN A 257 8.59 24.26 13.03
N ILE A 258 8.33 24.84 11.84
CA ILE A 258 9.06 26.01 11.35
C ILE A 258 8.44 27.28 11.95
N THR A 259 7.11 27.30 11.97
CA THR A 259 6.27 28.27 12.67
C THR A 259 5.11 27.52 13.32
N ASP A 260 4.30 28.17 14.16
CA ASP A 260 3.15 27.56 14.84
C ASP A 260 2.18 26.83 13.89
N THR A 261 2.16 27.20 12.62
CA THR A 261 1.25 26.65 11.60
C THR A 261 1.95 25.93 10.47
N LEU A 262 3.26 25.84 10.48
CA LEU A 262 4.03 25.25 9.38
C LEU A 262 4.92 24.09 9.90
N PRO A 263 4.39 22.88 9.98
CA PRO A 263 5.17 21.70 10.35
C PRO A 263 6.13 21.28 9.23
N TRP A 264 7.19 20.58 9.62
CA TRP A 264 8.07 19.89 8.68
C TRP A 264 8.31 18.46 9.15
N THR A 265 8.59 17.57 8.21
CA THR A 265 8.94 16.16 8.50
C THR A 265 9.95 15.66 7.48
N ILE A 266 11.09 15.16 7.96
CA ILE A 266 12.02 14.37 7.17
C ILE A 266 11.72 12.91 7.45
N TYR A 267 11.70 12.08 6.41
CA TYR A 267 11.41 10.66 6.55
C TYR A 267 12.31 9.82 5.65
N GLY A 268 12.48 8.56 6.04
CA GLY A 268 13.25 7.61 5.28
C GLY A 268 12.82 6.17 5.53
N GLN A 269 13.08 5.33 4.54
CA GLN A 269 12.85 3.90 4.63
C GLN A 269 13.93 3.17 3.83
N TYR A 270 14.43 2.07 4.36
CA TYR A 270 15.34 1.15 3.70
C TYR A 270 14.79 -0.27 3.79
N ALA A 271 14.86 -1.00 2.72
CA ALA A 271 14.43 -2.40 2.66
C ALA A 271 15.46 -3.25 1.95
N VAL A 272 15.69 -4.46 2.46
CA VAL A 272 16.59 -5.44 1.85
C VAL A 272 15.94 -6.81 1.82
N ASN A 273 15.89 -7.43 0.64
CA ASN A 273 15.45 -8.80 0.49
C ASN A 273 16.59 -9.76 0.87
N THR A 274 16.42 -10.50 1.95
CA THR A 274 17.38 -11.47 2.48
C THR A 274 17.11 -12.90 2.02
N ALA A 275 16.15 -13.12 1.11
CA ALA A 275 15.89 -14.43 0.56
C ALA A 275 17.11 -15.00 -0.16
N GLN A 276 17.18 -16.34 -0.24
CA GLN A 276 18.29 -17.05 -0.87
C GLN A 276 18.47 -16.66 -2.33
N SER A 277 19.71 -16.49 -2.78
CA SER A 277 19.99 -16.26 -4.21
C SER A 277 19.49 -17.44 -5.02
N ALA A 278 18.82 -17.15 -6.12
CA ALA A 278 18.57 -18.15 -7.16
C ALA A 278 19.87 -18.30 -7.98
N ASN A 279 20.37 -19.52 -8.10
CA ASN A 279 21.52 -19.82 -8.95
C ASN A 279 21.10 -19.77 -10.43
N TYR A 280 20.78 -18.59 -10.93
CA TYR A 280 20.70 -18.39 -12.37
C TYR A 280 22.09 -18.06 -12.88
N ALA A 281 22.62 -18.93 -13.70
CA ALA A 281 24.01 -19.02 -14.12
C ALA A 281 24.49 -17.85 -14.95
N ASN A 282 24.26 -16.65 -14.77
CA ASN A 282 24.90 -15.51 -15.46
C ASN A 282 24.50 -14.12 -14.92
N ILE A 283 23.86 -14.00 -13.74
CA ILE A 283 23.47 -12.68 -13.23
C ILE A 283 24.24 -12.38 -11.95
N ASN A 284 25.33 -11.67 -12.11
CA ASN A 284 26.18 -11.18 -11.02
C ASN A 284 25.59 -9.98 -10.24
N ASN A 285 24.33 -9.63 -10.45
CA ASN A 285 23.75 -8.42 -9.91
C ASN A 285 22.91 -8.69 -8.68
N ASN A 286 23.46 -8.33 -7.53
CA ASN A 286 22.80 -8.39 -6.23
C ASN A 286 21.81 -7.21 -6.09
N ARG A 287 20.67 -7.25 -6.79
CA ARG A 287 19.65 -6.20 -6.90
C ARG A 287 18.56 -6.33 -5.85
N ARG A 288 18.90 -6.33 -4.58
CA ARG A 288 18.01 -6.65 -3.46
C ARG A 288 17.67 -5.49 -2.52
N ASN A 289 18.17 -4.30 -2.82
CA ASN A 289 18.02 -3.15 -1.92
C ASN A 289 17.00 -2.15 -2.47
N ALA A 290 16.21 -1.57 -1.57
CA ALA A 290 15.40 -0.41 -1.86
C ALA A 290 15.55 0.63 -0.76
N TRP A 291 15.48 1.91 -1.12
CA TRP A 291 15.46 2.99 -0.15
C TRP A 291 14.72 4.21 -0.70
N LEU A 292 14.18 4.99 0.20
CA LEU A 292 13.65 6.31 -0.06
C LEU A 292 14.05 7.27 1.05
N ALA A 293 14.11 8.55 0.69
CA ALA A 293 14.21 9.66 1.63
C ALA A 293 13.41 10.84 1.09
N GLY A 294 12.76 11.58 1.98
CA GLY A 294 11.94 12.71 1.60
C GLY A 294 11.76 13.73 2.72
N LEU A 295 11.17 14.84 2.33
CA LEU A 295 10.84 15.97 3.17
C LEU A 295 9.44 16.45 2.85
N THR A 296 8.62 16.63 3.88
CA THR A 296 7.32 17.30 3.80
C THR A 296 7.38 18.62 4.55
N ILE A 297 6.86 19.70 3.97
CA ILE A 297 6.65 21.00 4.61
C ILE A 297 5.15 21.31 4.53
N GLY A 298 4.54 21.68 5.67
CA GLY A 298 3.09 21.88 5.79
C GLY A 298 2.33 20.56 5.89
N ASP A 299 1.02 20.63 6.13
CA ASP A 299 0.16 19.45 6.29
C ASP A 299 -1.23 19.57 5.63
N ALA A 300 -1.59 20.75 5.10
CA ALA A 300 -2.86 21.04 4.41
C ALA A 300 -4.12 20.57 5.17
N LYS A 301 -4.12 20.63 6.51
CA LYS A 301 -5.24 20.15 7.34
C LYS A 301 -6.40 21.13 7.44
N GLN A 302 -6.14 22.41 7.36
CA GLN A 302 -7.13 23.49 7.48
C GLN A 302 -7.25 24.26 6.16
N VAL A 303 -8.42 24.87 5.95
CA VAL A 303 -8.66 25.71 4.78
C VAL A 303 -7.61 26.82 4.67
N GLY A 304 -7.04 26.98 3.47
CA GLY A 304 -5.96 27.90 3.18
C GLY A 304 -4.54 27.37 3.42
N GLN A 305 -4.41 26.22 4.09
CA GLN A 305 -3.10 25.58 4.28
C GLN A 305 -2.69 24.75 3.07
N TRP A 306 -1.39 24.56 2.94
CA TRP A 306 -0.77 23.77 1.90
C TRP A 306 0.25 22.79 2.48
N SER A 307 0.62 21.78 1.71
CA SER A 307 1.76 20.93 1.98
C SER A 307 2.55 20.67 0.70
N LEU A 308 3.87 20.68 0.82
CA LEU A 308 4.79 20.28 -0.22
C LEU A 308 5.56 19.06 0.26
N ASP A 309 5.51 17.98 -0.51
CA ASP A 309 6.29 16.76 -0.28
C ASP A 309 7.25 16.56 -1.45
N ALA A 310 8.49 16.23 -1.15
CA ALA A 310 9.49 15.89 -2.13
C ALA A 310 10.28 14.67 -1.65
N LYS A 311 10.36 13.64 -2.49
CA LYS A 311 11.11 12.42 -2.16
C LYS A 311 11.92 11.93 -3.34
N TYR A 312 12.98 11.20 -3.04
CA TYR A 312 13.73 10.40 -3.97
C TYR A 312 13.73 8.95 -3.50
N ASP A 313 13.57 8.02 -4.44
CA ASP A 313 13.69 6.61 -4.14
C ASP A 313 14.52 5.84 -5.18
N ARG A 314 14.99 4.68 -4.77
CA ARG A 314 15.69 3.70 -5.58
C ARG A 314 15.22 2.31 -5.15
N ILE A 315 14.63 1.58 -6.09
CA ILE A 315 14.01 0.29 -5.84
C ILE A 315 14.62 -0.71 -6.83
N GLU A 316 15.49 -1.57 -6.33
CA GLU A 316 16.12 -2.61 -7.15
C GLU A 316 15.12 -3.75 -7.44
N SER A 317 15.36 -4.54 -8.48
CA SER A 317 14.42 -5.51 -9.05
C SER A 317 13.89 -6.56 -8.08
N ASP A 318 14.74 -7.01 -7.13
CA ASP A 318 14.41 -8.09 -6.19
C ASP A 318 14.22 -7.60 -4.76
N SER A 319 14.10 -6.30 -4.56
CA SER A 319 14.14 -5.69 -3.24
C SER A 319 12.83 -5.79 -2.47
N VAL A 320 11.72 -5.54 -3.15
CA VAL A 320 10.35 -5.53 -2.59
C VAL A 320 9.42 -6.33 -3.50
N PHE A 321 8.26 -6.74 -2.95
CA PHE A 321 7.27 -7.48 -3.71
C PHE A 321 6.53 -6.52 -4.67
N PRO A 322 6.66 -6.70 -5.99
CA PRO A 322 6.28 -5.67 -6.97
C PRO A 322 4.77 -5.42 -7.07
N TYR A 323 3.94 -6.35 -6.60
CA TYR A 323 2.48 -6.19 -6.61
C TYR A 323 1.95 -5.30 -5.48
N PHE A 324 2.77 -5.02 -4.47
CA PHE A 324 2.35 -4.29 -3.27
C PHE A 324 3.03 -2.93 -3.10
N THR A 325 4.07 -2.65 -3.86
CA THR A 325 4.69 -1.32 -3.90
C THR A 325 3.91 -0.37 -4.82
N ASP A 326 4.18 0.93 -4.72
CA ASP A 326 3.47 1.98 -5.43
C ASP A 326 3.50 1.81 -6.96
N SER A 327 2.31 1.72 -7.55
CA SER A 327 2.11 1.51 -8.99
C SER A 327 2.34 2.78 -9.83
N ASP A 328 2.39 3.96 -9.23
CA ASP A 328 2.59 5.22 -9.94
C ASP A 328 4.04 5.40 -10.44
N ARG A 329 4.99 4.59 -9.94
CA ARG A 329 6.40 4.53 -10.39
C ARG A 329 6.63 3.75 -11.68
N LYS A 330 5.58 3.29 -12.31
CA LYS A 330 5.63 2.36 -13.43
C LYS A 330 6.35 2.93 -14.66
N VAL A 331 7.58 2.47 -14.92
CA VAL A 331 8.32 2.79 -16.13
C VAL A 331 7.95 1.79 -17.23
N VAL A 332 7.08 2.21 -18.14
CA VAL A 332 6.60 1.35 -19.23
C VAL A 332 7.65 1.21 -20.33
N GLY A 333 8.12 -0.01 -20.56
CA GLY A 333 9.00 -0.32 -21.68
C GLY A 333 8.28 -0.20 -23.04
N THR A 334 9.04 -0.28 -24.14
CA THR A 334 8.57 -0.06 -25.52
C THR A 334 7.55 -1.07 -26.06
N SER A 335 7.21 -2.10 -25.31
CA SER A 335 6.27 -3.14 -25.71
C SER A 335 4.97 -3.00 -24.91
N LYS A 336 3.90 -2.56 -25.56
CA LYS A 336 2.53 -2.50 -25.01
C LYS A 336 2.01 -3.86 -24.53
N SER A 337 2.68 -4.98 -24.89
CA SER A 337 2.18 -6.33 -24.63
C SER A 337 2.59 -6.90 -23.28
N LEU A 338 3.38 -6.19 -22.48
CA LEU A 338 3.95 -6.72 -21.24
C LEU A 338 3.53 -5.84 -20.07
N SER A 339 2.29 -6.00 -19.61
CA SER A 339 1.87 -5.59 -18.27
C SER A 339 2.63 -6.43 -17.25
N ARG A 340 3.88 -6.04 -16.92
CA ARG A 340 4.71 -6.77 -15.97
C ARG A 340 4.67 -6.06 -14.63
N PRO A 341 4.46 -6.79 -13.53
CA PRO A 341 4.58 -6.22 -12.19
C PRO A 341 6.01 -5.70 -11.91
N THR A 342 6.99 -6.14 -12.68
CA THR A 342 8.38 -5.69 -12.58
C THR A 342 8.63 -4.26 -13.06
N GLU A 343 7.66 -3.61 -13.70
CA GLU A 343 7.80 -2.22 -14.17
C GLU A 343 7.81 -1.18 -13.03
N VAL A 344 7.39 -1.56 -11.82
CA VAL A 344 7.39 -0.71 -10.62
C VAL A 344 8.61 -0.93 -9.71
N VAL A 345 9.45 -1.92 -10.03
CA VAL A 345 10.76 -2.15 -9.43
C VAL A 345 11.83 -2.02 -10.51
N ASN A 346 13.12 -2.07 -10.16
CA ASN A 346 14.23 -1.70 -11.03
C ASN A 346 14.17 -0.23 -11.45
N VAL A 347 13.66 0.63 -10.58
CA VAL A 347 13.44 2.06 -10.85
C VAL A 347 14.13 2.93 -9.82
N LYS A 348 14.49 4.14 -10.23
CA LYS A 348 14.97 5.21 -9.37
C LYS A 348 14.46 6.54 -9.90
N GLY A 349 14.15 7.45 -9.00
CA GLY A 349 13.65 8.76 -9.41
C GLY A 349 13.13 9.58 -8.25
N PHE A 350 12.41 10.62 -8.58
CA PHE A 350 11.84 11.53 -7.61
C PHE A 350 10.36 11.77 -7.85
N GLU A 351 9.69 12.15 -6.79
CA GLU A 351 8.31 12.61 -6.76
C GLU A 351 8.25 13.94 -6.01
N VAL A 352 7.47 14.87 -6.54
CA VAL A 352 7.11 16.11 -5.86
C VAL A 352 5.61 16.27 -5.86
N ALA A 353 5.02 16.51 -4.71
CA ALA A 353 3.58 16.66 -4.53
C ALA A 353 3.25 17.94 -3.79
N LEU A 354 2.29 18.70 -4.30
CA LEU A 354 1.70 19.88 -3.67
C LEU A 354 0.23 19.58 -3.37
N THR A 355 -0.20 19.88 -2.14
CA THR A 355 -1.61 19.81 -1.76
C THR A 355 -2.03 21.15 -1.18
N TYR A 356 -3.23 21.62 -1.54
CA TYR A 356 -3.84 22.83 -1.01
C TYR A 356 -5.26 22.54 -0.51
N HIS A 357 -5.58 22.96 0.70
CA HIS A 357 -6.91 22.81 1.27
C HIS A 357 -7.78 24.02 0.86
N LEU A 358 -8.59 23.83 -0.17
CA LEU A 358 -9.32 24.92 -0.84
C LEU A 358 -10.52 25.41 -0.02
N VAL A 359 -11.39 24.49 0.36
CA VAL A 359 -12.58 24.72 1.20
C VAL A 359 -12.74 23.53 2.13
N GLN A 360 -13.61 23.64 3.13
CA GLN A 360 -13.86 22.55 4.07
C GLN A 360 -14.10 21.22 3.34
N ASN A 361 -13.37 20.17 3.74
CA ASN A 361 -13.43 18.83 3.18
C ASN A 361 -12.95 18.69 1.72
N MET A 362 -12.41 19.73 1.09
CA MET A 362 -11.97 19.68 -0.30
C MET A 362 -10.52 20.14 -0.44
N THR A 363 -9.71 19.30 -1.07
CA THR A 363 -8.32 19.61 -1.39
C THR A 363 -8.04 19.53 -2.88
N LEU A 364 -7.13 20.38 -3.34
CA LEU A 364 -6.50 20.31 -4.65
C LEU A 364 -5.12 19.71 -4.51
N GLY A 365 -4.72 18.84 -5.44
CA GLY A 365 -3.41 18.23 -5.47
C GLY A 365 -2.76 18.34 -6.85
N ALA A 366 -1.45 18.52 -6.86
CA ALA A 366 -0.62 18.34 -8.06
C ALA A 366 0.57 17.46 -7.70
N ARG A 367 0.88 16.46 -8.52
CA ARG A 367 1.97 15.54 -8.26
C ARG A 367 2.73 15.27 -9.55
N TYR A 368 4.06 15.33 -9.47
CA TYR A 368 4.95 15.06 -10.58
C TYR A 368 5.94 13.96 -10.24
N PHE A 369 6.10 13.03 -11.16
CA PHE A 369 7.03 11.91 -11.08
C PHE A 369 8.05 11.95 -12.21
N SER A 370 9.29 11.60 -11.89
CA SER A 370 10.31 11.34 -12.89
C SER A 370 11.16 10.14 -12.48
N TYR A 371 11.03 9.04 -13.22
CA TYR A 371 11.67 7.76 -12.92
C TYR A 371 12.43 7.20 -14.11
N ASN A 372 13.54 6.54 -13.82
CA ASN A 372 14.37 5.82 -14.79
C ASN A 372 14.61 4.39 -14.33
N GLU A 373 14.88 3.50 -15.26
CA GLU A 373 15.40 2.17 -14.95
C GLU A 373 16.79 2.25 -14.28
N ILE A 374 17.05 1.36 -13.31
CA ILE A 374 18.36 1.20 -12.69
C ILE A 374 19.27 0.42 -13.62
N ASP A 375 18.83 -0.80 -13.99
CA ASP A 375 19.48 -1.64 -14.98
C ASP A 375 18.80 -1.45 -16.33
N LYS A 376 19.56 -1.02 -17.30
CA LYS A 376 19.07 -0.72 -18.63
C LYS A 376 18.73 -2.03 -19.35
N LEU A 377 17.47 -2.43 -19.26
CA LEU A 377 17.01 -3.68 -19.87
C LEU A 377 16.90 -3.57 -21.39
N SER A 378 16.78 -2.37 -21.93
CA SER A 378 16.76 -2.13 -23.37
C SER A 378 17.33 -0.75 -23.75
N THR A 379 16.65 0.31 -23.44
CA THR A 379 16.87 1.62 -24.05
C THR A 379 16.78 2.78 -23.08
N ASN A 380 16.83 2.49 -21.79
CA ASN A 380 16.80 3.47 -20.70
C ASN A 380 15.59 4.42 -20.79
N PRO A 381 14.37 3.90 -20.71
CA PRO A 381 13.19 4.75 -20.72
C PRO A 381 13.15 5.63 -19.47
N THR A 382 12.65 6.85 -19.63
CA THR A 382 12.35 7.78 -18.54
C THR A 382 10.86 7.99 -18.47
N LEU A 383 10.25 7.73 -17.30
CA LEU A 383 8.89 8.09 -17.01
C LEU A 383 8.83 9.57 -16.59
N HIS A 384 7.90 10.30 -17.18
CA HIS A 384 7.39 11.57 -16.67
C HIS A 384 5.89 11.45 -16.49
N GLN A 385 5.39 11.73 -15.29
CA GLN A 385 3.96 11.67 -15.01
C GLN A 385 3.55 12.90 -14.22
N LEU A 386 2.47 13.54 -14.67
CA LEU A 386 1.81 14.63 -13.96
C LEU A 386 0.40 14.18 -13.59
N GLN A 387 0.04 14.39 -12.33
CA GLN A 387 -1.31 14.15 -11.81
C GLN A 387 -1.85 15.46 -11.23
N ALA A 388 -3.12 15.75 -11.50
CA ALA A 388 -3.87 16.84 -10.86
C ALA A 388 -5.14 16.25 -10.23
N ASP A 389 -5.31 16.46 -8.94
CA ASP A 389 -6.37 15.85 -8.14
C ASP A 389 -7.32 16.91 -7.56
N VAL A 390 -8.61 16.60 -7.56
CA VAL A 390 -9.61 17.21 -6.70
C VAL A 390 -10.15 16.12 -5.78
N VAL A 391 -10.06 16.32 -4.47
CA VAL A 391 -10.51 15.32 -3.48
C VAL A 391 -11.50 15.95 -2.53
N VAL A 392 -12.67 15.33 -2.39
CA VAL A 392 -13.67 15.67 -1.38
C VAL A 392 -13.77 14.51 -0.39
N LYS A 393 -13.66 14.82 0.92
CA LYS A 393 -13.82 13.84 2.02
C LYS A 393 -15.08 14.15 2.82
N PHE A 394 -15.71 13.11 3.35
CA PHE A 394 -16.93 13.23 4.18
C PHE A 394 -17.00 12.14 5.24
#